data_0bde2b9877f3958a94a3ba7203773f90
#
_entry.id   0bde2b9877f3958a94a3ba7203773f90
#
_cell.length_a   1.000
_cell.length_b   1.000
_cell.length_c   1.000
_cell.angle_alpha   90.00
_cell.angle_beta   90.00
_cell.angle_gamma   90.00
#
_symmetry.space_group_name_H-M   'P 1'
#
loop_
_entity.id
_entity.type
_entity.pdbx_description
1 polymer ?
#
loop_
_entity_poly.entity_id
_entity_poly.type
_entity_poly.pdbx_seq_one_letter_code
_entity_poly.pdbx_strand_id
1 'polypeptide(L)'
;PPVTDGFYYDFDLPESLGPDDLSRVEKEMQRIVKAGQRFERRVVTAEEAKAELAHEPYKLELIGLKDVAADSDAGESVEVGAGELTIYDNVDPRTGETVWKDLCRGPHIPTTRMLGNGWKLTRLAAAYWRGSESNPQLQRVYGTAWASKDDLRAHLERLEEAARRDHRKLGQELDLFSFPDEIGSGLAVFHPHGGVIRKVMEDY
;
A
#
# COMPACT_ATOMS: atom_id res chain seq x y z
N PRO A 1 -5.52 -1.36 -1.03
CA PRO A 1 -5.70 -2.34 0.05
C PRO A 1 -4.89 -1.98 1.31
N PRO A 2 -5.36 -2.35 2.53
CA PRO A 2 -4.60 -2.17 3.75
C PRO A 2 -3.45 -3.17 3.85
N VAL A 3 -2.36 -2.73 4.49
CA VAL A 3 -1.22 -3.56 4.89
C VAL A 3 -0.82 -3.17 6.31
N THR A 4 0.10 -3.92 6.93
CA THR A 4 0.62 -3.57 8.25
C THR A 4 1.16 -2.14 8.23
N ASP A 5 0.67 -1.29 9.13
CA ASP A 5 1.03 0.12 9.30
C ASP A 5 0.77 1.02 8.07
N GLY A 6 -0.09 0.60 7.12
CA GLY A 6 -0.32 1.42 5.95
C GLY A 6 -1.31 0.88 4.93
N PHE A 7 -1.14 1.36 3.71
CA PHE A 7 -1.95 1.00 2.55
C PHE A 7 -1.11 1.04 1.27
N TYR A 8 -1.64 0.46 0.20
CA TYR A 8 -1.10 0.66 -1.14
C TYR A 8 -2.22 0.83 -2.17
N TYR A 9 -1.86 1.40 -3.32
CA TYR A 9 -2.72 1.48 -4.49
C TYR A 9 -1.88 1.20 -5.75
N ASP A 10 -2.45 0.44 -6.68
CA ASP A 10 -1.81 0.05 -7.93
C ASP A 10 -2.36 0.87 -9.09
N PHE A 11 -1.47 1.36 -9.94
CA PHE A 11 -1.78 2.18 -11.09
C PHE A 11 -1.19 1.58 -12.36
N ASP A 12 -1.99 1.54 -13.42
CA ASP A 12 -1.54 1.32 -14.77
C ASP A 12 -1.37 2.69 -15.44
N LEU A 13 -0.13 3.13 -15.55
CA LEU A 13 0.20 4.47 -16.03
C LEU A 13 1.05 4.37 -17.31
N PRO A 14 0.80 5.24 -18.31
CA PRO A 14 1.62 5.29 -19.53
C PRO A 14 3.07 5.71 -19.24
N GLU A 15 3.28 6.51 -18.18
CA GLU A 15 4.59 6.95 -17.71
C GLU A 15 4.73 6.64 -16.21
N SER A 16 5.88 6.11 -15.82
CA SER A 16 6.15 5.78 -14.42
C SER A 16 6.31 7.03 -13.57
N LEU A 17 5.69 7.02 -12.36
CA LEU A 17 5.91 8.05 -11.36
C LEU A 17 7.34 7.98 -10.81
N GLY A 18 7.97 9.14 -10.65
CA GLY A 18 9.22 9.29 -9.91
C GLY A 18 8.99 9.70 -8.44
N PRO A 19 10.04 9.70 -7.61
CA PRO A 19 9.95 10.11 -6.21
C PRO A 19 9.39 11.53 -6.02
N ASP A 20 9.66 12.45 -6.94
CA ASP A 20 9.18 13.84 -6.89
C ASP A 20 7.66 13.93 -7.11
N ASP A 21 7.09 12.99 -7.86
CA ASP A 21 5.66 12.95 -8.12
C ASP A 21 4.85 12.63 -6.86
N LEU A 22 5.41 11.85 -5.92
CA LEU A 22 4.75 11.60 -4.63
C LEU A 22 4.39 12.90 -3.92
N SER A 23 5.29 13.87 -3.92
CA SER A 23 5.04 15.19 -3.31
C SER A 23 3.91 15.96 -4.01
N ARG A 24 3.75 15.78 -5.33
CA ARG A 24 2.66 16.39 -6.12
C ARG A 24 1.33 15.72 -5.80
N VAL A 25 1.34 14.38 -5.73
CA VAL A 25 0.16 13.58 -5.35
C VAL A 25 -0.28 13.93 -3.92
N GLU A 26 0.65 14.03 -2.97
CA GLU A 26 0.34 14.41 -1.58
C GLU A 26 -0.33 15.80 -1.49
N LYS A 27 0.12 16.77 -2.28
CA LYS A 27 -0.52 18.11 -2.31
C LYS A 27 -1.97 18.02 -2.80
N GLU A 28 -2.23 17.22 -3.83
CA GLU A 28 -3.58 17.01 -4.34
C GLU A 28 -4.45 16.24 -3.34
N MET A 29 -3.92 15.20 -2.70
CA MET A 29 -4.60 14.50 -1.61
C MET A 29 -4.95 15.45 -0.46
N GLN A 30 -4.06 16.36 -0.06
CA GLN A 30 -4.35 17.38 0.95
C GLN A 30 -5.49 18.31 0.53
N ARG A 31 -5.56 18.67 -0.76
CA ARG A 31 -6.65 19.48 -1.31
C ARG A 31 -7.98 18.73 -1.19
N ILE A 32 -8.02 17.45 -1.53
CA ILE A 32 -9.19 16.58 -1.43
C ILE A 32 -9.64 16.43 0.04
N VAL A 33 -8.69 16.19 0.96
CA VAL A 33 -8.96 16.10 2.40
C VAL A 33 -9.61 17.42 2.91
N LYS A 34 -9.07 18.56 2.52
CA LYS A 34 -9.63 19.89 2.89
C LYS A 34 -11.01 20.13 2.30
N ALA A 35 -11.27 19.65 1.08
CA ALA A 35 -12.57 19.77 0.44
C ALA A 35 -13.67 19.03 1.23
N GLY A 36 -13.31 17.95 1.93
CA GLY A 36 -14.23 17.23 2.79
C GLY A 36 -15.29 16.45 2.01
N GLN A 37 -14.90 15.83 0.90
CA GLN A 37 -15.78 14.97 0.11
C GLN A 37 -16.42 13.91 1.00
N ARG A 38 -17.69 13.61 0.77
CA ARG A 38 -18.43 12.55 1.48
C ARG A 38 -18.30 11.25 0.71
N PHE A 39 -18.21 10.14 1.42
CA PHE A 39 -18.30 8.81 0.84
C PHE A 39 -19.74 8.29 0.94
N GLU A 40 -20.36 7.98 -0.19
CA GLU A 40 -21.70 7.41 -0.28
C GLU A 40 -21.60 5.99 -0.84
N ARG A 41 -22.08 5.01 -0.07
CA ARG A 41 -22.04 3.59 -0.45
C ARG A 41 -23.33 3.22 -1.17
N ARG A 42 -23.21 2.60 -2.34
CA ARG A 42 -24.32 2.02 -3.09
C ARG A 42 -24.10 0.52 -3.30
N VAL A 43 -25.17 -0.26 -3.16
CA VAL A 43 -25.22 -1.64 -3.66
C VAL A 43 -25.63 -1.59 -5.11
N VAL A 44 -24.94 -2.32 -5.97
CA VAL A 44 -25.15 -2.34 -7.41
C VAL A 44 -25.19 -3.77 -7.93
N THR A 45 -25.86 -3.99 -9.06
CA THR A 45 -25.81 -5.24 -9.81
C THR A 45 -24.49 -5.36 -10.59
N ALA A 46 -24.15 -6.57 -11.06
CA ALA A 46 -22.96 -6.78 -11.87
C ALA A 46 -23.03 -5.99 -13.21
N GLU A 47 -24.20 -5.89 -13.81
CA GLU A 47 -24.43 -5.13 -15.03
C GLU A 47 -24.22 -3.63 -14.82
N GLU A 48 -24.77 -3.07 -13.75
CA GLU A 48 -24.57 -1.66 -13.37
C GLU A 48 -23.09 -1.37 -13.09
N ALA A 49 -22.42 -2.22 -12.30
CA ALA A 49 -21.00 -2.06 -12.01
C ALA A 49 -20.14 -2.10 -13.27
N LYS A 50 -20.39 -3.05 -14.19
CA LYS A 50 -19.68 -3.16 -15.47
C LYS A 50 -19.91 -1.93 -16.35
N ALA A 51 -21.13 -1.39 -16.38
CA ALA A 51 -21.44 -0.20 -17.15
C ALA A 51 -20.77 1.06 -16.58
N GLU A 52 -20.80 1.23 -15.26
CA GLU A 52 -20.21 2.40 -14.60
C GLU A 52 -18.67 2.41 -14.63
N LEU A 53 -18.04 1.24 -14.60
CA LEU A 53 -16.58 1.06 -14.55
C LEU A 53 -16.01 0.54 -15.87
N ALA A 54 -16.70 0.77 -16.98
CA ALA A 54 -16.28 0.27 -18.30
C ALA A 54 -14.86 0.73 -18.73
N HIS A 55 -14.36 1.80 -18.14
CA HIS A 55 -13.01 2.33 -18.38
C HIS A 55 -11.94 1.77 -17.46
N GLU A 56 -12.32 0.90 -16.49
CA GLU A 56 -11.43 0.32 -15.48
C GLU A 56 -11.26 -1.20 -15.72
N PRO A 57 -10.35 -1.63 -16.61
CA PRO A 57 -10.24 -3.03 -17.03
C PRO A 57 -9.95 -3.98 -15.86
N TYR A 58 -9.15 -3.56 -14.88
CA TYR A 58 -8.82 -4.34 -13.70
C TYR A 58 -10.04 -4.54 -12.79
N LYS A 59 -10.91 -3.54 -12.68
CA LYS A 59 -12.16 -3.66 -11.90
C LYS A 59 -13.17 -4.56 -12.60
N LEU A 60 -13.23 -4.50 -13.94
CA LEU A 60 -14.06 -5.42 -14.75
C LEU A 60 -13.62 -6.88 -14.57
N GLU A 61 -12.32 -7.15 -14.55
CA GLU A 61 -11.79 -8.49 -14.29
C GLU A 61 -12.20 -8.98 -12.88
N LEU A 62 -12.09 -8.14 -11.86
CA LEU A 62 -12.49 -8.49 -10.49
C LEU A 62 -13.99 -8.81 -10.38
N ILE A 63 -14.85 -8.07 -11.09
CA ILE A 63 -16.29 -8.35 -11.14
C ILE A 63 -16.53 -9.71 -11.81
N GLY A 64 -15.85 -9.98 -12.95
CA GLY A 64 -15.98 -11.24 -13.68
C GLY A 64 -15.53 -12.46 -12.86
N LEU A 65 -14.47 -12.32 -12.09
CA LEU A 65 -13.98 -13.36 -11.19
C LEU A 65 -14.99 -13.70 -10.09
N LYS A 66 -15.75 -12.72 -9.60
CA LYS A 66 -16.78 -12.93 -8.59
C LYS A 66 -17.95 -13.72 -9.14
N ASP A 67 -18.35 -13.48 -10.40
CA ASP A 67 -19.37 -14.24 -11.08
C ASP A 67 -18.96 -15.73 -11.19
N VAL A 68 -17.67 -16.01 -11.39
CA VAL A 68 -17.11 -17.38 -11.46
C VAL A 68 -16.88 -18.00 -10.08
N ALA A 69 -16.49 -17.20 -9.08
CA ALA A 69 -16.19 -17.67 -7.72
C ALA A 69 -17.47 -18.01 -6.92
N ALA A 70 -18.62 -17.52 -7.33
CA ALA A 70 -19.90 -17.95 -6.76
C ALA A 70 -20.16 -19.47 -6.98
N ASP A 71 -19.46 -20.08 -7.95
CA ASP A 71 -19.51 -21.51 -8.27
C ASP A 71 -18.29 -22.32 -7.81
N SER A 72 -17.26 -21.71 -7.20
CA SER A 72 -16.02 -22.39 -6.81
C SER A 72 -15.36 -21.78 -5.58
N ASP A 73 -14.67 -22.61 -4.79
CA ASP A 73 -13.86 -22.29 -3.60
C ASP A 73 -12.60 -21.42 -3.91
N ALA A 74 -12.61 -20.66 -5.01
CA ALA A 74 -11.52 -19.79 -5.43
C ALA A 74 -11.52 -18.51 -4.59
N GLY A 75 -10.41 -18.29 -3.90
CA GLY A 75 -10.21 -17.29 -2.85
C GLY A 75 -10.74 -15.89 -3.16
N GLU A 76 -11.41 -15.31 -2.17
CA GLU A 76 -11.93 -13.94 -2.18
C GLU A 76 -10.85 -12.91 -2.48
N SER A 77 -11.09 -12.00 -3.44
CA SER A 77 -10.25 -10.82 -3.54
C SER A 77 -10.53 -9.86 -2.38
N VAL A 78 -9.48 -9.33 -1.76
CA VAL A 78 -9.60 -8.36 -0.65
C VAL A 78 -10.42 -7.13 -1.04
N GLU A 79 -10.41 -6.78 -2.33
CA GLU A 79 -11.06 -5.57 -2.85
C GLU A 79 -12.57 -5.71 -3.05
N VAL A 80 -13.06 -6.88 -3.46
CA VAL A 80 -14.45 -7.08 -3.86
C VAL A 80 -15.23 -7.92 -2.83
N GLY A 81 -14.59 -8.86 -2.12
CA GLY A 81 -15.21 -9.72 -1.12
C GLY A 81 -16.24 -10.70 -1.69
N ALA A 82 -16.83 -11.54 -0.83
CA ALA A 82 -17.82 -12.56 -1.21
C ALA A 82 -19.27 -12.05 -1.23
N GLY A 83 -19.55 -10.83 -0.76
CA GLY A 83 -20.90 -10.28 -0.61
C GLY A 83 -21.43 -9.54 -1.85
N GLU A 84 -22.36 -8.63 -1.64
CA GLU A 84 -22.90 -7.73 -2.67
C GLU A 84 -21.81 -6.86 -3.29
N LEU A 85 -21.96 -6.51 -4.58
CA LEU A 85 -21.11 -5.51 -5.21
C LEU A 85 -21.47 -4.12 -4.69
N THR A 86 -20.44 -3.37 -4.29
CA THR A 86 -20.65 -2.03 -3.77
C THR A 86 -19.72 -1.02 -4.44
N ILE A 87 -20.29 0.12 -4.79
CA ILE A 87 -19.56 1.29 -5.28
C ILE A 87 -19.59 2.36 -4.18
N TYR A 88 -18.45 2.97 -3.98
CA TYR A 88 -18.31 4.16 -3.14
C TYR A 88 -18.14 5.39 -4.03
N ASP A 89 -19.06 6.33 -3.90
CA ASP A 89 -19.02 7.62 -4.56
C ASP A 89 -18.37 8.65 -3.64
N ASN A 90 -17.40 9.39 -4.15
CA ASN A 90 -16.91 10.61 -3.52
C ASN A 90 -17.76 11.78 -4.00
N VAL A 91 -18.50 12.39 -3.10
CA VAL A 91 -19.45 13.47 -3.40
C VAL A 91 -18.92 14.81 -2.88
N ASP A 92 -18.85 15.83 -3.75
CA ASP A 92 -18.52 17.19 -3.31
C ASP A 92 -19.65 17.72 -2.42
N PRO A 93 -19.38 18.10 -1.14
CA PRO A 93 -20.42 18.52 -0.21
C PRO A 93 -21.07 19.87 -0.57
N ARG A 94 -20.50 20.64 -1.51
CA ARG A 94 -21.02 21.94 -1.93
C ARG A 94 -21.95 21.83 -3.13
N THR A 95 -21.61 20.95 -4.09
CA THR A 95 -22.40 20.79 -5.34
C THR A 95 -23.33 19.60 -5.27
N GLY A 96 -23.02 18.59 -4.43
CA GLY A 96 -23.74 17.33 -4.41
C GLY A 96 -23.39 16.40 -5.59
N GLU A 97 -22.38 16.75 -6.39
CA GLU A 97 -21.96 15.97 -7.54
C GLU A 97 -20.94 14.88 -7.15
N THR A 98 -21.06 13.72 -7.77
CA THR A 98 -20.03 12.66 -7.66
C THR A 98 -18.80 13.07 -8.45
N VAL A 99 -17.68 13.27 -7.76
CA VAL A 99 -16.39 13.67 -8.35
C VAL A 99 -15.47 12.48 -8.62
N TRP A 100 -15.72 11.35 -7.95
CA TRP A 100 -14.99 10.10 -8.12
C TRP A 100 -15.85 8.93 -7.67
N LYS A 101 -15.63 7.76 -8.23
CA LYS A 101 -16.26 6.51 -7.78
C LYS A 101 -15.30 5.35 -7.93
N ASP A 102 -15.44 4.36 -7.06
CA ASP A 102 -14.68 3.12 -7.16
C ASP A 102 -15.45 1.91 -6.62
N LEU A 103 -15.15 0.74 -7.18
CA LEU A 103 -15.62 -0.54 -6.67
C LEU A 103 -14.82 -0.91 -5.43
N CYS A 104 -15.46 -0.99 -4.28
CA CYS A 104 -14.79 -1.31 -3.03
C CYS A 104 -15.76 -1.97 -2.05
N ARG A 105 -15.25 -2.93 -1.28
CA ARG A 105 -16.00 -3.57 -0.20
C ARG A 105 -16.24 -2.61 0.98
N GLY A 106 -15.35 -1.67 1.19
CA GLY A 106 -15.35 -0.82 2.37
C GLY A 106 -14.89 -1.55 3.65
N PRO A 107 -15.18 -1.01 4.84
CA PRO A 107 -15.84 0.28 5.05
C PRO A 107 -14.95 1.47 4.69
N HIS A 108 -15.57 2.60 4.39
CA HIS A 108 -14.87 3.90 4.24
C HIS A 108 -15.22 4.84 5.39
N ILE A 109 -14.34 5.82 5.64
CA ILE A 109 -14.66 6.95 6.51
C ILE A 109 -15.79 7.78 5.91
N PRO A 110 -16.66 8.43 6.70
CA PRO A 110 -17.79 9.21 6.19
C PRO A 110 -17.39 10.37 5.29
N THR A 111 -16.23 10.98 5.53
CA THR A 111 -15.72 12.12 4.75
C THR A 111 -14.19 12.13 4.73
N THR A 112 -13.62 12.57 3.61
CA THR A 112 -12.17 12.70 3.44
C THR A 112 -11.53 13.59 4.52
N ARG A 113 -12.26 14.54 5.09
CA ARG A 113 -11.78 15.41 6.18
C ARG A 113 -11.36 14.66 7.42
N MET A 114 -11.95 13.49 7.69
CA MET A 114 -11.60 12.64 8.84
C MET A 114 -10.20 12.03 8.75
N LEU A 115 -9.62 11.97 7.55
CA LEU A 115 -8.25 11.52 7.36
C LEU A 115 -7.23 12.47 8.02
N GLY A 116 -7.57 13.76 8.19
CA GLY A 116 -6.70 14.73 8.83
C GLY A 116 -5.33 14.88 8.16
N ASN A 117 -4.28 14.97 9.00
CA ASN A 117 -2.89 15.18 8.56
C ASN A 117 -1.96 14.03 8.98
N GLY A 118 -2.50 12.94 9.51
CA GLY A 118 -1.75 11.79 10.03
C GLY A 118 -1.35 10.77 8.95
N TRP A 119 -1.09 11.17 7.72
CA TRP A 119 -0.78 10.25 6.62
C TRP A 119 0.38 10.77 5.76
N LYS A 120 1.04 9.84 5.05
CA LYS A 120 2.12 10.14 4.12
C LYS A 120 2.23 9.05 3.06
N LEU A 121 2.60 9.42 1.83
CA LEU A 121 3.07 8.46 0.83
C LEU A 121 4.54 8.14 1.10
N THR A 122 4.92 6.88 1.05
CA THR A 122 6.22 6.42 1.55
C THR A 122 7.16 5.97 0.46
N ARG A 123 6.66 5.21 -0.53
CA ARG A 123 7.51 4.66 -1.59
C ARG A 123 6.73 4.26 -2.83
N LEU A 124 7.47 4.10 -3.92
CA LEU A 124 7.03 3.48 -5.16
C LEU A 124 7.65 2.08 -5.30
N ALA A 125 6.92 1.17 -5.90
CA ALA A 125 7.41 -0.14 -6.29
C ALA A 125 6.71 -0.61 -7.57
N ALA A 126 7.30 -1.56 -8.27
CA ALA A 126 6.62 -2.32 -9.30
C ALA A 126 5.88 -3.51 -8.67
N ALA A 127 4.71 -3.85 -9.20
CA ALA A 127 3.97 -5.02 -8.77
C ALA A 127 3.24 -5.62 -9.97
N TYR A 128 3.34 -6.93 -10.14
CA TYR A 128 2.54 -7.61 -11.17
C TYR A 128 1.09 -7.73 -10.72
N TRP A 129 0.16 -7.46 -11.64
CA TRP A 129 -1.25 -7.65 -11.38
C TRP A 129 -1.52 -9.07 -10.86
N ARG A 130 -2.21 -9.17 -9.71
CA ARG A 130 -2.50 -10.43 -9.02
C ARG A 130 -1.26 -11.29 -8.71
N GLY A 131 -0.08 -10.68 -8.61
CA GLY A 131 1.16 -11.36 -8.23
C GLY A 131 1.74 -12.32 -9.27
N SER A 132 1.22 -12.33 -10.49
CA SER A 132 1.71 -13.19 -11.57
C SER A 132 2.59 -12.41 -12.55
N GLU A 133 3.80 -12.89 -12.81
CA GLU A 133 4.74 -12.30 -13.78
C GLU A 133 4.22 -12.34 -15.24
N SER A 134 3.21 -13.18 -15.53
CA SER A 134 2.55 -13.22 -16.84
C SER A 134 1.56 -12.06 -17.06
N ASN A 135 1.20 -11.35 -15.98
CA ASN A 135 0.26 -10.25 -16.01
C ASN A 135 0.97 -8.89 -16.15
N PRO A 136 0.25 -7.82 -16.53
CA PRO A 136 0.83 -6.48 -16.60
C PRO A 136 1.52 -6.06 -15.31
N GLN A 137 2.64 -5.37 -15.45
CA GLN A 137 3.34 -4.76 -14.33
C GLN A 137 2.76 -3.38 -14.07
N LEU A 138 2.23 -3.19 -12.87
CA LEU A 138 1.63 -1.95 -12.39
C LEU A 138 2.62 -1.20 -11.50
N GLN A 139 2.39 0.08 -11.35
CA GLN A 139 3.12 0.90 -10.41
C GLN A 139 2.36 1.01 -9.09
N ARG A 140 2.98 0.52 -8.03
CA ARG A 140 2.42 0.50 -6.68
C ARG A 140 2.91 1.70 -5.87
N VAL A 141 1.96 2.49 -5.38
CA VAL A 141 2.21 3.58 -4.43
C VAL A 141 1.88 3.09 -3.04
N TYR A 142 2.83 3.15 -2.12
CA TYR A 142 2.63 2.85 -0.70
C TYR A 142 2.44 4.12 0.09
N GLY A 143 1.59 4.04 1.10
CA GLY A 143 1.40 5.08 2.09
C GLY A 143 1.16 4.52 3.48
N THR A 144 1.19 5.41 4.46
CA THR A 144 0.87 5.11 5.86
C THR A 144 -0.14 6.12 6.36
N ALA A 145 -1.01 5.71 7.30
CA ALA A 145 -2.02 6.59 7.90
C ALA A 145 -2.19 6.27 9.39
N TRP A 146 -2.21 7.31 10.19
CA TRP A 146 -2.25 7.28 11.65
C TRP A 146 -3.34 8.20 12.18
N ALA A 147 -3.75 7.99 13.42
CA ALA A 147 -4.82 8.77 14.04
C ALA A 147 -4.47 10.27 14.17
N SER A 148 -3.19 10.58 14.31
CA SER A 148 -2.71 11.96 14.44
C SER A 148 -1.39 12.19 13.68
N LYS A 149 -1.04 13.47 13.49
CA LYS A 149 0.26 13.86 12.94
C LYS A 149 1.42 13.48 13.87
N ASP A 150 1.19 13.44 15.17
CA ASP A 150 2.21 13.07 16.17
C ASP A 150 2.49 11.56 16.11
N ASP A 151 1.46 10.73 15.94
CA ASP A 151 1.62 9.29 15.73
C ASP A 151 2.36 9.00 14.43
N LEU A 152 2.03 9.71 13.35
CA LEU A 152 2.76 9.61 12.08
C LEU A 152 4.24 9.96 12.28
N ARG A 153 4.53 11.07 12.97
CA ARG A 153 5.91 11.48 13.24
C ARG A 153 6.66 10.42 14.03
N ALA A 154 6.08 9.90 15.11
CA ALA A 154 6.67 8.84 15.92
C ALA A 154 6.94 7.57 15.11
N HIS A 155 6.04 7.21 14.16
CA HIS A 155 6.26 6.09 13.25
C HIS A 155 7.44 6.34 12.31
N LEU A 156 7.52 7.51 11.68
CA LEU A 156 8.61 7.85 10.77
C LEU A 156 9.97 7.89 11.50
N GLU A 157 10.02 8.46 12.71
CA GLU A 157 11.22 8.46 13.56
C GLU A 157 11.67 7.02 13.89
N ARG A 158 10.74 6.11 14.18
CA ARG A 158 11.07 4.68 14.40
C ARG A 158 11.64 4.03 13.14
N LEU A 159 11.10 4.33 11.96
CA LEU A 159 11.64 3.81 10.69
C LEU A 159 13.06 4.33 10.42
N GLU A 160 13.31 5.62 10.66
CA GLU A 160 14.65 6.20 10.53
C GLU A 160 15.64 5.58 11.51
N GLU A 161 15.22 5.37 12.76
CA GLU A 161 16.03 4.72 13.78
C GLU A 161 16.32 3.26 13.39
N ALA A 162 15.33 2.51 12.90
CA ALA A 162 15.53 1.16 12.40
C ALA A 162 16.52 1.11 11.23
N ALA A 163 16.43 2.07 10.28
CA ALA A 163 17.38 2.18 9.19
C ALA A 163 18.81 2.51 9.65
N ARG A 164 18.96 3.34 10.69
CA ARG A 164 20.27 3.60 11.32
C ARG A 164 20.87 2.39 12.01
N ARG A 165 20.00 1.53 12.57
CA ARG A 165 20.39 0.29 13.28
C ARG A 165 20.41 -0.95 12.39
N ASP A 166 20.34 -0.80 11.07
CA ASP A 166 20.43 -1.94 10.16
C ASP A 166 21.74 -2.69 10.41
N HIS A 167 21.64 -3.97 10.74
CA HIS A 167 22.79 -4.79 11.09
C HIS A 167 23.83 -4.90 9.96
N ARG A 168 23.39 -4.82 8.69
CA ARG A 168 24.29 -4.84 7.53
C ARG A 168 25.16 -3.59 7.49
N LYS A 169 24.57 -2.43 7.80
CA LYS A 169 25.30 -1.16 7.90
C LYS A 169 26.23 -1.17 9.11
N LEU A 170 25.70 -1.46 10.30
CA LEU A 170 26.49 -1.52 11.52
C LEU A 170 27.57 -2.60 11.45
N GLY A 171 27.28 -3.74 10.82
CA GLY A 171 28.23 -4.83 10.62
C GLY A 171 29.47 -4.39 9.86
N GLN A 172 29.31 -3.57 8.81
CA GLN A 172 30.40 -2.97 8.05
C GLN A 172 31.11 -1.85 8.82
N GLU A 173 30.34 -0.88 9.35
CA GLU A 173 30.89 0.29 10.06
C GLU A 173 31.70 -0.10 11.31
N LEU A 174 31.29 -1.13 12.02
CA LEU A 174 31.91 -1.61 13.24
C LEU A 174 32.82 -2.84 13.03
N ASP A 175 33.04 -3.24 11.80
CA ASP A 175 33.88 -4.40 11.43
C ASP A 175 33.49 -5.68 12.18
N LEU A 176 32.17 -5.97 12.23
CA LEU A 176 31.63 -7.10 13.01
C LEU A 176 31.66 -8.42 12.25
N PHE A 177 31.42 -8.40 10.94
CA PHE A 177 31.38 -9.57 10.07
C PHE A 177 31.54 -9.19 8.60
N SER A 178 31.90 -10.16 7.80
CA SER A 178 31.98 -10.05 6.33
C SER A 178 31.41 -11.31 5.67
N PHE A 179 31.21 -11.24 4.36
CA PHE A 179 30.76 -12.35 3.51
C PHE A 179 31.78 -12.53 2.38
N PRO A 180 32.94 -13.17 2.64
CA PRO A 180 33.95 -13.41 1.61
C PRO A 180 33.47 -14.46 0.62
N ASP A 181 33.68 -14.22 -0.67
CA ASP A 181 33.28 -15.10 -1.75
C ASP A 181 34.02 -16.46 -1.69
N GLU A 182 35.23 -16.45 -1.12
CA GLU A 182 36.10 -17.63 -1.00
C GLU A 182 35.53 -18.77 -0.16
N ILE A 183 34.66 -18.46 0.81
CA ILE A 183 34.05 -19.45 1.68
C ILE A 183 32.62 -19.82 1.30
N GLY A 184 32.04 -19.09 0.37
CA GLY A 184 30.72 -19.36 -0.20
C GLY A 184 29.69 -18.27 0.03
N SER A 185 28.75 -18.17 -0.89
CA SER A 185 27.71 -17.16 -0.86
C SER A 185 26.84 -17.28 0.39
N GLY A 186 26.67 -16.16 1.11
CA GLY A 186 25.79 -16.07 2.29
C GLY A 186 26.39 -16.61 3.59
N LEU A 187 27.63 -17.08 3.58
CA LEU A 187 28.33 -17.52 4.81
C LEU A 187 29.02 -16.32 5.47
N ALA A 188 28.57 -15.99 6.70
CA ALA A 188 29.15 -14.89 7.46
C ALA A 188 30.42 -15.33 8.22
N VAL A 189 31.50 -14.56 8.08
CA VAL A 189 32.69 -14.65 8.92
C VAL A 189 32.60 -13.57 9.98
N PHE A 190 32.54 -13.96 11.25
CA PHE A 190 32.55 -13.02 12.36
C PHE A 190 33.97 -12.55 12.66
N HIS A 191 34.19 -11.27 12.65
CA HIS A 191 35.43 -10.64 13.07
C HIS A 191 35.49 -10.61 14.63
N PRO A 192 36.65 -10.28 15.25
CA PRO A 192 36.81 -10.42 16.70
C PRO A 192 35.69 -9.75 17.53
N HIS A 193 35.30 -8.52 17.19
CA HIS A 193 34.24 -7.83 17.91
C HIS A 193 32.87 -8.50 17.69
N GLY A 194 32.55 -8.91 16.47
CA GLY A 194 31.33 -9.64 16.16
C GLY A 194 31.28 -11.01 16.85
N GLY A 195 32.42 -11.71 16.90
CA GLY A 195 32.56 -12.96 17.64
C GLY A 195 32.30 -12.85 19.13
N VAL A 196 32.76 -11.77 19.77
CA VAL A 196 32.47 -11.51 21.17
C VAL A 196 31.00 -11.23 21.41
N ILE A 197 30.37 -10.39 20.57
CA ILE A 197 28.93 -10.11 20.66
C ILE A 197 28.12 -11.41 20.52
N ARG A 198 28.44 -12.21 19.50
CA ARG A 198 27.80 -13.50 19.28
C ARG A 198 27.91 -14.42 20.49
N LYS A 199 29.12 -14.57 21.05
CA LYS A 199 29.33 -15.41 22.23
C LYS A 199 28.52 -14.96 23.43
N VAL A 200 28.48 -13.66 23.72
CA VAL A 200 27.67 -13.10 24.82
C VAL A 200 26.18 -13.40 24.61
N MET A 201 25.68 -13.30 23.38
CA MET A 201 24.27 -13.59 23.07
C MET A 201 23.94 -15.09 23.14
N GLU A 202 24.89 -15.98 22.80
CA GLU A 202 24.72 -17.44 22.91
C GLU A 202 24.79 -17.93 24.37
N ASP A 203 25.53 -17.24 25.23
CA ASP A 203 25.70 -17.58 26.67
C ASP A 203 24.55 -17.03 27.55
N TYR A 204 23.65 -16.15 27.02
CA TYR A 204 22.50 -15.57 27.69
C TYR A 204 21.25 -16.43 27.54
#